data_7606d5b9b9065131783c9ab9758c12bd
#
_entry.id   7606d5b9b9065131783c9ab9758c12bd
#
_cell.length_a   1.000
_cell.length_b   1.000
_cell.length_c   1.000
_cell.angle_alpha   90.00
_cell.angle_beta   90.00
_cell.angle_gamma   90.00
#
_symmetry.space_group_name_H-M   'P 1'
#
loop_
_entity.id
_entity.type
_entity.pdbx_description
1 polymer ?
#
loop_
_entity_poly.entity_id
_entity_poly.type
_entity_poly.pdbx_seq_one_letter_code
_entity_poly.pdbx_strand_id
1 'polypeptide(L)'
;MGPSRGIVFFARQVGELAIVSTQNPVSLRPDSEPQPDILLLKPPPDRYRNALPTAADVMLLSEVADTTFKYDLEIKLPAYARHGIAEAWLIDLKGGTLEIYRETGSKGYRKLLRPDRSETIAPALISEARLPLTEIWPT
;
A
#
# COMPACT_ATOMS: atom_id res chain seq x y z
N MET A 1 -10.48 -8.44 -14.93
CA MET A 1 -11.06 -7.20 -14.38
C MET A 1 -10.02 -6.12 -14.34
N GLY A 2 -10.31 -4.94 -14.85
CA GLY A 2 -9.38 -3.82 -14.77
C GLY A 2 -9.25 -3.27 -13.36
N PRO A 3 -8.35 -2.30 -13.14
CA PRO A 3 -8.22 -1.65 -11.84
C PRO A 3 -9.50 -0.90 -11.47
N SER A 4 -9.75 -0.80 -10.17
CA SER A 4 -10.91 -0.07 -9.68
C SER A 4 -10.78 1.42 -10.02
N ARG A 5 -11.92 2.12 -10.06
CA ARG A 5 -11.96 3.57 -10.28
C ARG A 5 -11.09 4.32 -9.27
N GLY A 6 -11.11 3.90 -8.01
CA GLY A 6 -10.31 4.51 -6.95
C GLY A 6 -8.81 4.39 -7.21
N ILE A 7 -8.36 3.22 -7.68
CA ILE A 7 -6.95 2.99 -7.98
C ILE A 7 -6.51 3.87 -9.15
N VAL A 8 -7.31 3.99 -10.20
CA VAL A 8 -7.01 4.84 -11.34
C VAL A 8 -6.92 6.30 -10.91
N PHE A 9 -7.87 6.75 -10.11
CA PHE A 9 -7.87 8.11 -9.58
C PHE A 9 -6.60 8.37 -8.75
N PHE A 10 -6.27 7.45 -7.87
CA PHE A 10 -5.10 7.57 -7.00
C PHE A 10 -3.80 7.62 -7.79
N ALA A 11 -3.68 6.77 -8.81
CA ALA A 11 -2.50 6.75 -9.68
C ALA A 11 -2.28 8.11 -10.36
N ARG A 12 -3.37 8.78 -10.76
CA ARG A 12 -3.28 10.13 -11.34
C ARG A 12 -2.81 11.16 -10.32
N GLN A 13 -3.27 11.05 -9.07
CA GLN A 13 -2.83 11.95 -8.00
C GLN A 13 -1.37 11.78 -7.67
N VAL A 14 -0.87 10.55 -7.75
CA VAL A 14 0.54 10.24 -7.50
C VAL A 14 1.43 10.86 -8.59
N GLY A 15 1.00 10.79 -9.86
CA GLY A 15 1.74 11.38 -10.99
C GLY A 15 3.18 10.88 -11.05
N GLU A 16 4.11 11.83 -11.06
CA GLU A 16 5.55 11.53 -11.12
C GLU A 16 6.21 11.41 -9.74
N LEU A 17 5.44 11.57 -8.67
CA LEU A 17 5.98 11.51 -7.31
C LEU A 17 6.36 10.09 -6.88
N ALA A 18 5.82 9.08 -7.56
CA ALA A 18 6.14 7.68 -7.29
C ALA A 18 5.89 6.84 -8.54
N ILE A 19 6.47 5.64 -8.54
CA ILE A 19 6.20 4.62 -9.55
C ILE A 19 5.09 3.74 -9.01
N VAL A 20 4.01 3.56 -9.77
CA VAL A 20 2.92 2.65 -9.41
C VAL A 20 3.23 1.27 -9.98
N SER A 21 3.34 0.28 -9.10
CA SER A 21 3.61 -1.11 -9.49
C SER A 21 2.48 -1.99 -8.99
N THR A 22 1.95 -2.85 -9.86
CA THR A 22 0.84 -3.73 -9.51
C THR A 22 1.25 -5.19 -9.62
N GLN A 23 1.02 -5.95 -8.55
CA GLN A 23 1.28 -7.38 -8.49
C GLN A 23 2.71 -7.79 -8.86
N ASN A 24 3.68 -6.94 -8.57
CA ASN A 24 5.09 -7.22 -8.76
C ASN A 24 5.76 -7.48 -7.42
N PRO A 25 6.82 -8.32 -7.40
CA PRO A 25 7.47 -8.65 -6.14
C PRO A 25 8.30 -7.51 -5.57
N VAL A 26 8.42 -7.51 -4.25
CA VAL A 26 9.37 -6.71 -3.50
C VAL A 26 10.28 -7.67 -2.72
N SER A 27 11.57 -7.37 -2.67
CA SER A 27 12.51 -8.22 -1.95
C SER A 27 12.55 -7.86 -0.47
N LEU A 28 12.17 -8.80 0.39
CA LEU A 28 12.29 -8.69 1.84
C LEU A 28 13.31 -9.71 2.34
N ARG A 29 14.51 -9.65 1.77
CA ARG A 29 15.57 -10.60 2.13
C ARG A 29 15.90 -10.55 3.61
N PRO A 30 16.23 -11.69 4.21
CA PRO A 30 16.31 -13.02 3.61
C PRO A 30 14.97 -13.78 3.59
N ASP A 31 13.89 -13.17 4.06
CA ASP A 31 12.68 -13.90 4.40
C ASP A 31 11.78 -14.24 3.21
N SER A 32 11.49 -13.28 2.33
CA SER A 32 10.47 -13.52 1.30
C SER A 32 10.52 -12.51 0.17
N GLU A 33 9.73 -12.80 -0.88
CA GLU A 33 9.50 -11.91 -2.00
C GLU A 33 8.00 -11.84 -2.25
N PRO A 34 7.22 -11.15 -1.37
CA PRO A 34 5.79 -11.04 -1.57
C PRO A 34 5.45 -10.23 -2.82
N GLN A 35 4.26 -10.48 -3.38
CA GLN A 35 3.73 -9.73 -4.52
C GLN A 35 2.48 -8.96 -4.08
N PRO A 36 2.64 -7.78 -3.48
CA PRO A 36 1.48 -6.98 -3.08
C PRO A 36 0.66 -6.55 -4.28
N ASP A 37 -0.61 -6.26 -4.05
CA ASP A 37 -1.47 -5.78 -5.14
C ASP A 37 -0.97 -4.46 -5.71
N ILE A 38 -0.52 -3.55 -4.85
CA ILE A 38 -0.05 -2.24 -5.27
C ILE A 38 1.18 -1.85 -4.44
N LEU A 39 2.20 -1.34 -5.13
CA LEU A 39 3.35 -0.69 -4.51
C LEU A 39 3.48 0.71 -5.09
N LEU A 40 3.76 1.68 -4.24
CA LEU A 40 4.27 2.98 -4.68
C LEU A 40 5.76 3.01 -4.36
N LEU A 41 6.57 3.15 -5.41
CA LEU A 41 8.03 3.06 -5.32
C LEU A 41 8.67 4.41 -5.56
N LYS A 42 9.81 4.62 -4.93
CA LYS A 42 10.60 5.83 -5.14
C LYS A 42 11.12 5.89 -6.57
N PRO A 43 10.93 7.03 -7.29
CA PRO A 43 11.49 7.18 -8.63
C PRO A 43 13.01 7.34 -8.57
N PRO A 44 13.74 7.19 -9.68
CA PRO A 44 13.24 6.97 -11.04
C PRO A 44 13.02 5.49 -11.38
N PRO A 45 12.27 5.20 -12.47
CA PRO A 45 11.97 3.81 -12.86
C PRO A 45 13.21 2.96 -13.15
N ASP A 46 14.29 3.58 -13.59
CA ASP A 46 15.54 2.89 -13.92
C ASP A 46 16.12 2.07 -12.76
N ARG A 47 15.79 2.44 -11.52
CA ARG A 47 16.24 1.72 -10.33
C ARG A 47 15.85 0.26 -10.34
N TYR A 48 14.72 -0.06 -10.98
CA TYR A 48 14.11 -1.40 -10.88
C TYR A 48 14.29 -2.21 -12.15
N ARG A 49 15.13 -1.70 -13.07
CA ARG A 49 15.35 -2.37 -14.35
C ARG A 49 16.07 -3.72 -14.19
N ASN A 50 17.02 -3.78 -13.29
CA ASN A 50 17.89 -4.96 -13.11
C ASN A 50 17.83 -5.57 -11.70
N ALA A 51 16.99 -5.05 -10.84
CA ALA A 51 16.87 -5.54 -9.46
C ALA A 51 15.46 -5.29 -8.94
N LEU A 52 14.99 -6.17 -8.06
CA LEU A 52 13.71 -5.98 -7.39
C LEU A 52 13.80 -4.79 -6.43
N PRO A 53 12.69 -4.05 -6.23
CA PRO A 53 12.67 -3.06 -5.16
C PRO A 53 12.86 -3.73 -3.81
N THR A 54 13.46 -3.00 -2.88
CA THR A 54 13.61 -3.41 -1.49
C THR A 54 12.64 -2.61 -0.62
N ALA A 55 12.55 -2.95 0.65
CA ALA A 55 11.67 -2.22 1.58
C ALA A 55 11.96 -0.72 1.59
N ALA A 56 13.24 -0.33 1.48
CA ALA A 56 13.64 1.08 1.48
C ALA A 56 13.10 1.86 0.26
N ASP A 57 12.80 1.16 -0.82
CA ASP A 57 12.26 1.76 -2.05
C ASP A 57 10.75 1.96 -1.98
N VAL A 58 10.06 1.33 -1.04
CA VAL A 58 8.59 1.32 -0.97
C VAL A 58 8.09 2.51 -0.18
N MET A 59 7.28 3.35 -0.81
CA MET A 59 6.63 4.48 -0.16
C MET A 59 5.28 4.08 0.42
N LEU A 60 4.62 3.12 -0.21
CA LEU A 60 3.35 2.55 0.24
C LEU A 60 3.19 1.16 -0.33
N LEU A 61 2.75 0.22 0.50
CA LEU A 61 2.33 -1.11 0.09
C LEU A 61 0.83 -1.21 0.36
N SER A 62 0.06 -1.59 -0.64
CA SER A 62 -1.38 -1.74 -0.47
C SER A 62 -1.82 -3.13 -0.90
N GLU A 63 -2.66 -3.75 -0.07
CA GLU A 63 -3.29 -5.03 -0.34
C GLU A 63 -4.79 -4.83 -0.41
N VAL A 64 -5.41 -5.39 -1.45
CA VAL A 64 -6.85 -5.36 -1.64
C VAL A 64 -7.37 -6.77 -1.43
N ALA A 65 -8.26 -6.95 -0.47
CA ALA A 65 -8.72 -8.28 -0.09
C ALA A 65 -10.22 -8.29 0.17
N ASP A 66 -10.78 -9.48 0.16
CA ASP A 66 -12.07 -9.70 0.79
C ASP A 66 -11.84 -10.11 2.25
N THR A 67 -12.93 -10.29 3.00
CA THR A 67 -12.86 -10.63 4.42
C THR A 67 -12.12 -11.94 4.69
N THR A 68 -12.16 -12.88 3.73
CA THR A 68 -11.52 -14.19 3.88
C THR A 68 -9.99 -14.06 3.93
N PHE A 69 -9.42 -13.20 3.08
CA PHE A 69 -7.97 -13.03 2.98
C PHE A 69 -7.41 -12.00 3.96
N LYS A 70 -8.28 -11.20 4.58
CA LYS A 70 -7.85 -10.15 5.50
C LYS A 70 -6.98 -10.70 6.63
N TYR A 71 -7.37 -11.83 7.18
CA TYR A 71 -6.63 -12.47 8.28
C TYR A 71 -5.18 -12.81 7.87
N ASP A 72 -5.02 -13.40 6.68
CA ASP A 72 -3.67 -13.75 6.18
C ASP A 72 -2.81 -12.53 5.99
N LEU A 73 -3.41 -11.43 5.50
CA LEU A 73 -2.67 -10.19 5.28
C LEU A 73 -2.25 -9.56 6.61
N GLU A 74 -3.11 -9.62 7.63
CA GLU A 74 -2.78 -9.10 8.97
C GLU A 74 -1.59 -9.84 9.58
N ILE A 75 -1.41 -11.13 9.27
CA ILE A 75 -0.26 -11.90 9.75
C ILE A 75 1.03 -11.39 9.09
N LYS A 76 0.96 -10.92 7.84
CA LYS A 76 2.14 -10.42 7.11
C LYS A 76 2.58 -9.04 7.57
N LEU A 77 1.67 -8.25 8.14
CA LEU A 77 1.96 -6.86 8.51
C LEU A 77 3.15 -6.69 9.46
N PRO A 78 3.32 -7.52 10.51
CA PRO A 78 4.49 -7.38 11.37
C PRO A 78 5.81 -7.55 10.62
N ALA A 79 5.85 -8.47 9.64
CA ALA A 79 7.04 -8.67 8.82
C ALA A 79 7.33 -7.44 7.95
N TYR A 80 6.30 -6.86 7.35
CA TYR A 80 6.44 -5.63 6.56
C TYR A 80 7.03 -4.51 7.40
N ALA A 81 6.53 -4.36 8.63
CA ALA A 81 7.02 -3.33 9.55
C ALA A 81 8.49 -3.57 9.94
N ARG A 82 8.84 -4.83 10.25
CA ARG A 82 10.22 -5.16 10.63
C ARG A 82 11.20 -4.89 9.51
N HIS A 83 10.78 -5.06 8.27
CA HIS A 83 11.62 -4.76 7.10
C HIS A 83 11.67 -3.27 6.75
N GLY A 84 10.89 -2.44 7.44
CA GLY A 84 10.94 -1.00 7.25
C GLY A 84 10.06 -0.46 6.14
N ILE A 85 9.02 -1.18 5.75
CA ILE A 85 8.02 -0.66 4.83
C ILE A 85 7.22 0.42 5.55
N ALA A 86 7.38 1.66 5.12
CA ALA A 86 6.92 2.83 5.86
C ALA A 86 5.42 2.85 6.13
N GLU A 87 4.64 2.36 5.18
CA GLU A 87 3.18 2.40 5.29
C GLU A 87 2.55 1.23 4.54
N ALA A 88 1.54 0.62 5.14
CA ALA A 88 0.75 -0.44 4.51
C ALA A 88 -0.73 -0.14 4.65
N TRP A 89 -1.47 -0.30 3.56
CA TRP A 89 -2.92 -0.15 3.53
C TRP A 89 -3.56 -1.50 3.27
N LEU A 90 -4.58 -1.83 4.05
CA LEU A 90 -5.38 -3.03 3.86
C LEU A 90 -6.79 -2.61 3.49
N ILE A 91 -7.20 -2.89 2.26
CA ILE A 91 -8.50 -2.50 1.70
C ILE A 91 -9.40 -3.72 1.61
N ASP A 92 -10.52 -3.69 2.32
CA ASP A 92 -11.57 -4.70 2.19
C ASP A 92 -12.72 -4.09 1.39
N LEU A 93 -12.82 -4.44 0.10
CA LEU A 93 -13.82 -3.84 -0.78
C LEU A 93 -15.23 -4.26 -0.39
N LYS A 94 -15.44 -5.52 -0.01
CA LYS A 94 -16.77 -6.01 0.37
C LYS A 94 -17.18 -5.51 1.74
N GLY A 95 -16.25 -5.57 2.70
CA GLY A 95 -16.52 -5.08 4.06
C GLY A 95 -16.57 -3.57 4.14
N GLY A 96 -16.06 -2.88 3.12
CA GLY A 96 -16.07 -1.42 3.08
C GLY A 96 -15.14 -0.77 4.09
N THR A 97 -14.00 -1.39 4.38
CA THR A 97 -13.07 -0.88 5.37
C THR A 97 -11.69 -0.64 4.77
N LEU A 98 -11.01 0.36 5.31
CA LEU A 98 -9.61 0.64 5.04
C LEU A 98 -8.88 0.72 6.36
N GLU A 99 -7.76 -0.01 6.45
CA GLU A 99 -6.86 0.10 7.59
C GLU A 99 -5.53 0.62 7.10
N ILE A 100 -5.02 1.66 7.75
CA ILE A 100 -3.76 2.32 7.42
C ILE A 100 -2.79 2.05 8.56
N TYR A 101 -1.68 1.38 8.25
CA TYR A 101 -0.64 1.02 9.20
C TYR A 101 0.58 1.89 8.94
N ARG A 102 1.04 2.58 9.98
CA ARG A 102 2.18 3.51 9.92
C ARG A 102 3.09 3.32 11.11
N GLU A 103 4.27 3.95 11.06
CA GLU A 103 5.27 3.96 12.13
C GLU A 103 5.77 2.56 12.44
N THR A 104 6.81 2.16 11.70
CA THR A 104 7.41 0.84 11.85
C THR A 104 8.02 0.63 13.23
N GLY A 105 7.93 -0.60 13.73
CA GLY A 105 8.52 -1.02 14.98
C GLY A 105 8.97 -2.46 14.93
N SER A 106 9.66 -2.92 15.92
CA SER A 106 10.20 -4.29 15.99
C SER A 106 9.11 -5.36 16.07
N LYS A 107 7.94 -4.99 16.58
CA LYS A 107 6.81 -5.92 16.77
C LYS A 107 5.70 -5.72 15.73
N GLY A 108 5.83 -4.74 14.86
CA GLY A 108 4.82 -4.39 13.87
C GLY A 108 4.66 -2.89 13.74
N TYR A 109 3.59 -2.47 13.08
CA TYR A 109 3.28 -1.05 12.97
C TYR A 109 2.75 -0.52 14.30
N ARG A 110 3.20 0.66 14.69
CA ARG A 110 2.85 1.27 15.97
C ARG A 110 1.58 2.10 15.89
N LYS A 111 1.11 2.41 14.68
CA LYS A 111 -0.06 3.25 14.47
C LYS A 111 -1.01 2.60 13.48
N LEU A 112 -2.29 2.53 13.84
CA LEU A 112 -3.35 2.03 12.98
C LEU A 112 -4.42 3.10 12.88
N LEU A 113 -4.77 3.47 11.64
CA LEU A 113 -5.84 4.40 11.35
C LEU A 113 -6.96 3.67 10.62
N ARG A 114 -8.20 3.97 10.98
CA ARG A 114 -9.40 3.46 10.31
C ARG A 114 -10.24 4.64 9.88
N PRO A 115 -9.92 5.26 8.72
CA PRO A 115 -10.66 6.43 8.28
C PRO A 115 -12.10 6.08 7.93
N ASP A 116 -13.00 7.06 8.11
CA ASP A 116 -14.37 6.94 7.66
C ASP A 116 -14.43 7.09 6.14
N ARG A 117 -15.43 6.48 5.50
CA ARG A 117 -15.57 6.53 4.03
C ARG A 117 -15.75 7.93 3.46
N SER A 118 -16.11 8.89 4.29
CA SER A 118 -16.24 10.30 3.88
C SER A 118 -14.92 11.04 3.87
N GLU A 119 -13.85 10.45 4.39
CA GLU A 119 -12.55 11.11 4.51
C GLU A 119 -11.74 11.05 3.23
N THR A 120 -10.81 11.99 3.11
CA THR A 120 -9.78 11.98 2.08
C THR A 120 -8.45 11.65 2.76
N ILE A 121 -7.71 10.70 2.19
CA ILE A 121 -6.46 10.23 2.76
C ILE A 121 -5.31 10.43 1.78
N ALA A 122 -4.09 10.35 2.27
CA ALA A 122 -2.88 10.35 1.46
C ALA A 122 -1.80 9.54 2.16
N PRO A 123 -0.86 8.93 1.40
CA PRO A 123 0.30 8.30 2.01
C PRO A 123 1.12 9.32 2.78
N ALA A 124 1.70 8.92 3.90
CA ALA A 124 2.50 9.82 4.72
C ALA A 124 3.67 10.44 3.94
N LEU A 125 4.28 9.68 3.04
CA LEU A 125 5.43 10.13 2.26
C LEU A 125 5.04 10.89 0.99
N ILE A 126 3.76 10.88 0.60
CA ILE A 126 3.27 11.58 -0.61
C ILE A 126 1.97 12.31 -0.25
N SER A 127 2.09 13.38 0.52
CA SER A 127 0.93 14.11 1.02
C SER A 127 0.08 14.76 -0.08
N GLU A 128 0.67 14.97 -1.27
CA GLU A 128 -0.04 15.51 -2.43
C GLU A 128 -0.94 14.49 -3.11
N ALA A 129 -0.72 13.20 -2.89
CA ALA A 129 -1.50 12.13 -3.52
C ALA A 129 -2.78 11.87 -2.71
N ARG A 130 -3.74 12.77 -2.83
CA ARG A 130 -4.97 12.74 -2.04
C ARG A 130 -6.00 11.81 -2.68
N LEU A 131 -6.54 10.91 -1.88
CA LEU A 131 -7.56 9.96 -2.33
C LEU A 131 -8.82 10.13 -1.47
N PRO A 132 -9.88 10.72 -2.03
CA PRO A 132 -11.17 10.69 -1.35
C PRO A 132 -11.69 9.26 -1.32
N LEU A 133 -12.10 8.77 -0.15
CA LEU A 133 -12.55 7.37 -0.04
C LEU A 133 -13.86 7.11 -0.77
N THR A 134 -14.60 8.15 -1.12
CA THR A 134 -15.77 8.04 -2.00
C THR A 134 -15.41 7.58 -3.41
N GLU A 135 -14.14 7.69 -3.82
CA GLU A 135 -13.68 7.13 -5.08
C GLU A 135 -13.52 5.61 -5.03
N ILE A 136 -13.34 5.04 -3.83
CA ILE A 136 -13.29 3.58 -3.65
C ILE A 136 -14.70 3.04 -3.40
N TRP A 137 -15.45 3.72 -2.53
CA TRP A 137 -16.81 3.33 -2.16
C TRP A 137 -17.77 4.47 -2.50
N PRO A 138 -18.24 4.54 -3.74
CA PRO A 138 -19.22 5.56 -4.12
C PRO A 138 -20.52 5.38 -3.33
N THR A 139 -21.10 6.49 -2.91
CA THR A 139 -22.37 6.47 -2.18
C THR A 139 -23.55 6.42 -3.15
#